data_f1cb5b43133928027761be3a1304cce9
#
_entry.id   f1cb5b43133928027761be3a1304cce9
#
_cell.length_a   1.000
_cell.length_b   1.000
_cell.length_c   1.000
_cell.angle_alpha   90.00
_cell.angle_beta   90.00
_cell.angle_gamma   90.00
#
_symmetry.space_group_name_H-M   'P 1'
#
loop_
_entity.id
_entity.type
_entity.pdbx_description
1 polymer ?
#
loop_
_entity_poly.entity_id
_entity_poly.type
_entity_poly.pdbx_seq_one_letter_code
_entity_poly.pdbx_strand_id
1 'polypeptide(L)'
;MSSNHLELDLTVGKEKEGLYFNLPFEVPQGVERIDIRYRYERYHSYTKDNVMQTEEINVVDLALASNTGDFIGSSGSDRSHIWISEYDTSAGYAPKEPVSGTWNVIVGAYKVQDGGVHVIYDIDFTFKKRILLKGDTHVHTTGSDGILSVDDITKYAIKNNLDYLFITDHNNYAHNDTLSSSKDLTVIPGTEWTHFNGHANMLGVKRPFLGTYYANNIKEVQERLANARNNNALVSINHPFDKSCPWKWGFDKVEYDLIEIWNGIMKQSDMECVAWWQDILAKGRRLPIIGGSDFHSFNNFSLPGAPATCIYSMSRGQSDILRAIKEGHSFVSYQVDGPV
;
A
#
# COMPACT_ATOMS: atom_id res chain seq x y z
N MET A 1 -14.23 -13.88 20.55
CA MET A 1 -13.02 -13.15 20.12
C MET A 1 -12.20 -14.14 19.32
N SER A 2 -11.84 -13.83 18.08
CA SER A 2 -10.90 -14.66 17.32
C SER A 2 -9.56 -14.67 18.06
N SER A 3 -8.93 -15.86 18.13
CA SER A 3 -7.58 -15.98 18.71
C SER A 3 -6.60 -15.17 17.87
N ASN A 4 -5.68 -14.48 18.50
CA ASN A 4 -4.57 -13.79 17.84
C ASN A 4 -3.37 -14.72 17.60
N HIS A 5 -3.48 -15.99 18.00
CA HIS A 5 -2.44 -17.00 17.89
C HIS A 5 -3.05 -18.34 17.48
N LEU A 6 -2.33 -19.05 16.60
CA LEU A 6 -2.62 -20.42 16.15
C LEU A 6 -1.31 -21.21 16.16
N GLU A 7 -1.30 -22.38 16.82
CA GLU A 7 -0.21 -23.35 16.72
C GLU A 7 -0.66 -24.49 15.80
N LEU A 8 0.19 -24.83 14.83
CA LEU A 8 0.01 -26.02 14.00
C LEU A 8 1.13 -26.99 14.31
N ASP A 9 0.75 -28.20 14.67
CA ASP A 9 1.64 -29.32 15.00
C ASP A 9 1.61 -30.33 13.86
N LEU A 10 2.75 -30.61 13.22
CA LEU A 10 2.85 -31.43 12.03
C LEU A 10 3.98 -32.46 12.20
N THR A 11 3.69 -33.74 12.04
CA THR A 11 4.71 -34.75 11.85
C THR A 11 4.88 -35.05 10.36
N VAL A 12 6.09 -34.82 9.85
CA VAL A 12 6.48 -35.11 8.47
C VAL A 12 7.21 -36.45 8.45
N GLY A 13 6.59 -37.47 7.90
CA GLY A 13 7.18 -38.82 7.80
C GLY A 13 8.25 -38.88 6.69
N LYS A 14 9.11 -39.88 6.76
CA LYS A 14 10.20 -40.15 5.79
C LYS A 14 9.67 -40.29 4.35
N GLU A 15 8.44 -40.81 4.19
CA GLU A 15 7.78 -40.98 2.90
C GLU A 15 7.46 -39.65 2.17
N LYS A 16 7.52 -38.52 2.89
CA LYS A 16 7.34 -37.19 2.35
C LYS A 16 8.65 -36.55 1.86
N GLU A 17 9.81 -37.15 2.13
CA GLU A 17 11.07 -36.61 1.66
C GLU A 17 11.08 -36.36 0.14
N GLY A 18 11.53 -35.19 -0.27
CA GLY A 18 11.53 -34.74 -1.66
C GLY A 18 10.18 -34.23 -2.19
N LEU A 19 9.16 -34.08 -1.34
CA LEU A 19 7.83 -33.62 -1.72
C LEU A 19 7.50 -32.23 -1.16
N TYR A 20 6.64 -31.50 -1.87
CA TYR A 20 5.95 -30.31 -1.40
C TYR A 20 4.49 -30.63 -1.14
N PHE A 21 3.94 -30.06 -0.07
CA PHE A 21 2.51 -30.21 0.24
C PHE A 21 2.00 -29.00 1.04
N ASN A 22 0.67 -28.79 1.01
CA ASN A 22 0.02 -27.69 1.70
C ASN A 22 -0.39 -28.10 3.11
N LEU A 23 -0.11 -27.18 4.07
CA LEU A 23 -0.65 -27.22 5.43
C LEU A 23 -1.60 -26.02 5.57
N PRO A 24 -2.94 -26.26 5.53
CA PRO A 24 -3.93 -25.18 5.58
C PRO A 24 -4.05 -24.57 6.96
N PHE A 25 -4.34 -23.27 7.02
CA PHE A 25 -4.73 -22.56 8.23
C PHE A 25 -5.72 -21.43 7.91
N GLU A 26 -6.56 -21.09 8.89
CA GLU A 26 -7.59 -20.07 8.74
C GLU A 26 -7.08 -18.71 9.19
N VAL A 27 -7.15 -17.71 8.29
CA VAL A 27 -6.90 -16.30 8.60
C VAL A 27 -8.22 -15.65 8.99
N PRO A 28 -8.33 -15.09 10.21
CA PRO A 28 -9.54 -14.40 10.66
C PRO A 28 -9.82 -13.12 9.87
N GLN A 29 -11.06 -12.62 9.96
CA GLN A 29 -11.41 -11.31 9.41
C GLN A 29 -10.71 -10.18 10.17
N GLY A 30 -10.25 -9.16 9.43
CA GLY A 30 -9.67 -7.95 10.00
C GLY A 30 -8.19 -8.08 10.40
N VAL A 31 -7.49 -9.08 9.89
CA VAL A 31 -6.04 -9.22 10.08
C VAL A 31 -5.31 -8.18 9.23
N GLU A 32 -4.35 -7.48 9.83
CA GLU A 32 -3.43 -6.55 9.17
C GLU A 32 -2.12 -7.23 8.77
N ARG A 33 -1.63 -8.14 9.64
CA ARG A 33 -0.35 -8.82 9.46
C ARG A 33 -0.40 -10.24 10.01
N ILE A 34 0.23 -11.15 9.30
CA ILE A 34 0.49 -12.53 9.70
C ILE A 34 1.98 -12.66 9.97
N ASP A 35 2.34 -13.14 11.16
CA ASP A 35 3.69 -13.58 11.52
C ASP A 35 3.70 -15.08 11.63
N ILE A 36 4.61 -15.77 10.94
CA ILE A 36 4.78 -17.23 11.00
C ILE A 36 6.19 -17.53 11.48
N ARG A 37 6.28 -18.22 12.60
CA ARG A 37 7.52 -18.84 13.07
C ARG A 37 7.37 -20.34 12.99
N TYR A 38 8.46 -21.04 12.67
CA TYR A 38 8.45 -22.49 12.74
C TYR A 38 9.74 -23.00 13.34
N ARG A 39 9.66 -24.20 13.97
CA ARG A 39 10.75 -24.87 14.62
C ARG A 39 10.67 -26.38 14.41
N TYR A 40 11.82 -26.99 14.23
CA TYR A 40 12.02 -28.43 14.12
C TYR A 40 13.45 -28.79 14.46
N GLU A 41 13.72 -30.07 14.76
CA GLU A 41 15.08 -30.56 14.99
C GLU A 41 15.81 -30.67 13.63
N ARG A 42 16.62 -29.66 13.29
CA ARG A 42 17.40 -29.62 12.07
C ARG A 42 18.71 -30.40 12.20
N TYR A 43 19.37 -30.31 13.36
CA TYR A 43 20.67 -30.87 13.59
C TYR A 43 20.66 -31.84 14.75
N HIS A 44 21.42 -32.95 14.60
CA HIS A 44 21.74 -33.88 15.67
C HIS A 44 23.22 -33.73 16.05
N SER A 45 23.48 -33.58 17.35
CA SER A 45 24.85 -33.48 17.86
C SER A 45 25.24 -34.76 18.59
N TYR A 46 26.40 -35.34 18.25
CA TYR A 46 26.92 -36.54 18.86
C TYR A 46 28.43 -36.42 19.05
N THR A 47 29.00 -37.25 20.00
CA THR A 47 30.42 -37.24 20.24
C THR A 47 31.07 -38.43 19.54
N LYS A 48 32.05 -38.18 18.69
CA LYS A 48 32.88 -39.19 18.05
C LYS A 48 34.36 -38.85 18.30
N ASP A 49 35.15 -39.81 18.77
CA ASP A 49 36.56 -39.67 19.08
C ASP A 49 36.89 -38.47 20.01
N ASN A 50 36.04 -38.27 21.04
CA ASN A 50 36.06 -37.11 21.97
C ASN A 50 35.89 -35.73 21.30
N VAL A 51 35.38 -35.67 20.06
CA VAL A 51 35.07 -34.45 19.35
C VAL A 51 33.55 -34.38 19.14
N MET A 52 32.95 -33.23 19.51
CA MET A 52 31.54 -32.99 19.22
C MET A 52 31.38 -32.80 17.73
N GLN A 53 30.50 -33.59 17.13
CA GLN A 53 30.09 -33.49 15.72
C GLN A 53 28.62 -33.15 15.63
N THR A 54 28.25 -32.39 14.58
CA THR A 54 26.86 -32.02 14.30
C THR A 54 26.54 -32.45 12.89
N GLU A 55 25.45 -33.17 12.74
CA GLU A 55 24.92 -33.62 11.45
C GLU A 55 23.55 -33.00 11.20
N GLU A 56 23.32 -32.49 9.98
CA GLU A 56 22.01 -32.02 9.55
C GLU A 56 21.16 -33.24 9.21
N ILE A 57 20.14 -33.50 10.04
CA ILE A 57 19.29 -34.69 9.92
C ILE A 57 17.95 -34.38 9.24
N ASN A 58 17.45 -33.16 9.36
CA ASN A 58 16.22 -32.73 8.72
C ASN A 58 16.41 -31.37 8.07
N VAL A 59 15.71 -31.13 6.93
CA VAL A 59 15.61 -29.85 6.24
C VAL A 59 14.17 -29.66 5.77
N VAL A 60 13.49 -28.68 6.34
CA VAL A 60 12.09 -28.35 6.01
C VAL A 60 12.03 -26.91 5.53
N ASP A 61 11.55 -26.72 4.30
CA ASP A 61 11.39 -25.41 3.67
C ASP A 61 10.07 -24.75 4.07
N LEU A 62 10.05 -23.42 4.08
CA LEU A 62 8.89 -22.59 4.35
C LEU A 62 8.54 -21.73 3.13
N ALA A 63 7.32 -21.91 2.62
CA ALA A 63 6.72 -21.03 1.64
C ALA A 63 5.24 -20.77 1.98
N LEU A 64 4.60 -19.80 1.32
CA LEU A 64 3.25 -19.38 1.64
C LEU A 64 2.40 -19.17 0.38
N ALA A 65 1.14 -19.59 0.45
CA ALA A 65 0.11 -19.26 -0.53
C ALA A 65 -1.10 -18.60 0.15
N SER A 66 -1.72 -17.63 -0.55
CA SER A 66 -2.89 -16.87 -0.07
C SER A 66 -4.18 -17.72 -0.13
N ASN A 67 -5.27 -17.15 0.39
CA ASN A 67 -6.62 -17.72 0.32
C ASN A 67 -7.17 -17.86 -1.12
N THR A 68 -6.57 -17.15 -2.09
CA THR A 68 -6.89 -17.28 -3.53
C THR A 68 -5.99 -18.27 -4.25
N GLY A 69 -5.03 -18.88 -3.55
CA GLY A 69 -4.05 -19.79 -4.10
C GLY A 69 -2.83 -19.09 -4.74
N ASP A 70 -2.73 -17.75 -4.63
CA ASP A 70 -1.57 -17.03 -5.14
C ASP A 70 -0.33 -17.39 -4.34
N PHE A 71 0.76 -17.70 -5.02
CA PHE A 71 2.06 -17.91 -4.41
C PHE A 71 2.58 -16.57 -3.87
N ILE A 72 2.86 -16.50 -2.55
CA ILE A 72 3.32 -15.29 -1.88
C ILE A 72 4.85 -15.23 -1.83
N GLY A 73 5.50 -16.35 -1.62
CA GLY A 73 6.96 -16.41 -1.56
C GLY A 73 7.49 -17.64 -0.84
N SER A 74 8.82 -17.78 -0.88
CA SER A 74 9.54 -18.88 -0.22
C SER A 74 10.87 -18.38 0.34
N SER A 75 11.26 -18.91 1.48
CA SER A 75 12.56 -18.64 2.12
C SER A 75 13.45 -19.88 2.25
N GLY A 76 13.02 -21.03 1.68
CA GLY A 76 13.71 -22.28 1.95
C GLY A 76 13.71 -22.59 3.44
N SER A 77 14.76 -23.29 3.92
CA SER A 77 14.95 -23.68 5.32
C SER A 77 15.77 -22.70 6.17
N ASP A 78 16.23 -21.59 5.57
CA ASP A 78 17.20 -20.70 6.22
C ASP A 78 16.57 -19.59 7.06
N ARG A 79 15.26 -19.47 6.99
CA ARG A 79 14.52 -18.43 7.71
C ARG A 79 13.38 -19.04 8.51
N SER A 80 13.52 -18.97 9.84
CA SER A 80 12.52 -19.53 10.78
C SER A 80 11.40 -18.58 11.15
N HIS A 81 11.44 -17.32 10.68
CA HIS A 81 10.42 -16.31 10.92
C HIS A 81 10.17 -15.49 9.66
N ILE A 82 8.93 -15.42 9.25
CA ILE A 82 8.43 -14.58 8.16
C ILE A 82 7.21 -13.77 8.61
N TRP A 83 6.94 -12.67 7.92
CA TRP A 83 5.72 -11.89 8.09
C TRP A 83 5.21 -11.36 6.76
N ILE A 84 3.89 -11.19 6.71
CA ILE A 84 3.17 -10.71 5.53
C ILE A 84 2.18 -9.63 5.96
N SER A 85 2.24 -8.50 5.29
CA SER A 85 1.22 -7.44 5.30
C SER A 85 1.11 -6.81 3.91
N GLU A 86 0.20 -5.87 3.72
CA GLU A 86 0.03 -5.17 2.44
C GLU A 86 1.19 -4.19 2.14
N TYR A 87 1.89 -3.71 3.17
CA TYR A 87 2.89 -2.65 3.05
C TYR A 87 4.30 -3.04 3.50
N ASP A 88 4.45 -4.12 4.26
CA ASP A 88 5.73 -4.60 4.77
C ASP A 88 5.74 -6.13 4.86
N THR A 89 6.72 -6.77 4.25
CA THR A 89 6.88 -8.23 4.25
C THR A 89 8.33 -8.65 4.42
N SER A 90 8.51 -9.90 4.83
CA SER A 90 9.83 -10.54 4.80
C SER A 90 10.41 -10.56 3.39
N ALA A 91 11.71 -10.35 3.25
CA ALA A 91 12.40 -10.46 1.96
C ALA A 91 12.13 -11.84 1.33
N GLY A 92 11.85 -11.87 0.02
CA GLY A 92 11.47 -13.07 -0.72
C GLY A 92 9.96 -13.37 -0.72
N TYR A 93 9.14 -12.53 -0.07
CA TYR A 93 7.69 -12.61 -0.07
C TYR A 93 7.08 -11.35 -0.68
N ALA A 94 6.02 -11.51 -1.45
CA ALA A 94 5.27 -10.39 -2.03
C ALA A 94 4.35 -9.76 -1.00
N PRO A 95 4.24 -8.41 -0.93
CA PRO A 95 3.24 -7.74 -0.13
C PRO A 95 1.83 -8.20 -0.52
N LYS A 96 1.03 -8.54 0.48
CA LYS A 96 -0.34 -9.02 0.29
C LYS A 96 -1.19 -8.67 1.49
N GLU A 97 -2.39 -8.12 1.26
CA GLU A 97 -3.37 -7.95 2.33
C GLU A 97 -3.80 -9.34 2.87
N PRO A 98 -3.73 -9.58 4.19
CA PRO A 98 -4.18 -10.83 4.79
C PRO A 98 -5.71 -10.95 4.81
N VAL A 99 -6.30 -11.22 3.66
CA VAL A 99 -7.75 -11.41 3.53
C VAL A 99 -8.16 -12.72 4.21
N SER A 100 -9.30 -12.69 4.92
CA SER A 100 -9.84 -13.85 5.64
C SER A 100 -10.10 -15.04 4.71
N GLY A 101 -9.94 -16.25 5.25
CA GLY A 101 -10.10 -17.52 4.56
C GLY A 101 -8.92 -18.46 4.75
N THR A 102 -8.93 -19.58 4.04
CA THR A 102 -7.92 -20.62 4.16
C THR A 102 -6.65 -20.24 3.40
N TRP A 103 -5.58 -19.97 4.11
CA TRP A 103 -4.23 -19.83 3.58
C TRP A 103 -3.47 -21.13 3.75
N ASN A 104 -2.32 -21.27 3.07
CA ASN A 104 -1.52 -22.47 3.13
C ASN A 104 -0.05 -22.16 3.40
N VAL A 105 0.51 -22.77 4.44
CA VAL A 105 1.95 -23.00 4.49
C VAL A 105 2.29 -24.07 3.47
N ILE A 106 3.18 -23.80 2.54
CA ILE A 106 3.72 -24.80 1.62
C ILE A 106 4.96 -25.38 2.28
N VAL A 107 4.84 -26.64 2.70
CA VAL A 107 5.90 -27.39 3.38
C VAL A 107 6.75 -28.10 2.35
N GLY A 108 8.05 -27.81 2.29
CA GLY A 108 9.01 -28.56 1.47
C GLY A 108 9.82 -29.50 2.33
N ALA A 109 9.60 -30.80 2.23
CA ALA A 109 10.31 -31.83 2.99
C ALA A 109 11.62 -32.22 2.27
N TYR A 110 12.64 -31.37 2.29
CA TYR A 110 13.87 -31.59 1.52
C TYR A 110 14.68 -32.78 2.06
N LYS A 111 14.82 -32.89 3.39
CA LYS A 111 15.49 -33.99 4.07
C LYS A 111 14.69 -34.37 5.32
N VAL A 112 14.45 -35.66 5.51
CA VAL A 112 13.71 -36.18 6.67
C VAL A 112 14.42 -37.44 7.18
N GLN A 113 14.74 -37.49 8.48
CA GLN A 113 15.30 -38.69 9.11
C GLN A 113 14.29 -39.87 9.11
N ASP A 114 14.78 -41.09 9.29
CA ASP A 114 13.94 -42.29 9.22
C ASP A 114 12.76 -42.30 10.20
N GLY A 115 12.91 -41.66 11.35
CA GLY A 115 11.83 -41.53 12.36
C GLY A 115 10.83 -40.41 12.07
N GLY A 116 10.99 -39.70 10.96
CA GLY A 116 10.22 -38.47 10.66
C GLY A 116 10.75 -37.25 11.40
N VAL A 117 10.16 -36.08 11.12
CA VAL A 117 10.45 -34.82 11.80
C VAL A 117 9.17 -34.16 12.31
N HIS A 118 9.23 -33.69 13.55
CA HIS A 118 8.17 -32.93 14.18
C HIS A 118 8.40 -31.43 13.93
N VAL A 119 7.42 -30.76 13.31
CA VAL A 119 7.49 -29.36 12.95
C VAL A 119 6.34 -28.61 13.61
N ILE A 120 6.65 -27.56 14.33
CA ILE A 120 5.65 -26.70 14.97
C ILE A 120 5.69 -25.33 14.28
N TYR A 121 4.51 -24.88 13.85
CA TYR A 121 4.32 -23.54 13.30
C TYR A 121 3.52 -22.70 14.29
N ASP A 122 4.11 -21.59 14.74
CA ASP A 122 3.44 -20.55 15.53
C ASP A 122 3.02 -19.42 14.59
N ILE A 123 1.73 -19.18 14.47
CA ILE A 123 1.12 -18.19 13.59
C ILE A 123 0.46 -17.12 14.45
N ASP A 124 0.97 -15.89 14.41
CA ASP A 124 0.41 -14.75 15.15
C ASP A 124 -0.30 -13.81 14.19
N PHE A 125 -1.47 -13.33 14.59
CA PHE A 125 -2.29 -12.37 13.85
C PHE A 125 -2.29 -11.02 14.55
N THR A 126 -1.84 -9.99 13.83
CA THR A 126 -2.08 -8.59 14.24
C THR A 126 -3.34 -8.10 13.57
N PHE A 127 -4.31 -7.62 14.37
CA PHE A 127 -5.59 -7.13 13.86
C PHE A 127 -5.54 -5.65 13.55
N LYS A 128 -6.27 -5.27 12.50
CA LYS A 128 -6.49 -3.87 12.11
C LYS A 128 -7.12 -3.08 13.25
N LYS A 129 -6.67 -1.86 13.45
CA LYS A 129 -7.25 -0.91 14.41
C LYS A 129 -7.24 0.49 13.81
N ARG A 130 -8.25 1.29 14.15
CA ARG A 130 -8.32 2.66 13.66
C ARG A 130 -7.14 3.48 14.19
N ILE A 131 -6.39 4.08 13.27
CA ILE A 131 -5.21 4.93 13.52
C ILE A 131 -5.33 6.22 12.71
N LEU A 132 -4.71 7.29 13.21
CA LEU A 132 -4.54 8.52 12.45
C LEU A 132 -3.25 8.42 11.64
N LEU A 133 -3.36 8.61 10.32
CA LEU A 133 -2.23 8.69 9.40
C LEU A 133 -2.21 10.06 8.74
N LYS A 134 -1.02 10.55 8.43
CA LYS A 134 -0.77 11.84 7.80
C LYS A 134 0.11 11.65 6.57
N GLY A 135 -0.28 12.22 5.46
CA GLY A 135 0.47 12.04 4.22
C GLY A 135 0.22 13.12 3.20
N ASP A 136 0.86 12.96 2.07
CA ASP A 136 0.72 13.84 0.93
C ASP A 136 0.06 13.08 -0.24
N THR A 137 -0.95 13.69 -0.82
CA THR A 137 -1.74 13.09 -1.89
C THR A 137 -1.37 13.62 -3.29
N HIS A 138 -0.39 14.55 -3.38
CA HIS A 138 -0.04 15.19 -4.63
C HIS A 138 1.43 15.62 -4.62
N VAL A 139 2.30 14.82 -5.26
CA VAL A 139 3.72 15.15 -5.42
C VAL A 139 4.26 14.72 -6.78
N HIS A 140 5.25 15.47 -7.28
CA HIS A 140 5.95 15.21 -8.53
C HIS A 140 7.40 14.79 -8.29
N THR A 141 7.88 13.89 -9.13
CA THR A 141 9.25 13.39 -9.10
C THR A 141 9.97 13.66 -10.42
N THR A 142 11.21 13.18 -10.54
CA THR A 142 11.93 13.17 -11.82
C THR A 142 11.26 12.29 -12.89
N GLY A 143 10.15 11.64 -12.56
CA GLY A 143 9.28 10.96 -13.52
C GLY A 143 8.48 11.93 -14.39
N SER A 144 8.31 13.19 -13.95
CA SER A 144 7.80 14.31 -14.76
C SER A 144 8.73 15.53 -14.64
N ASP A 145 8.38 16.50 -13.86
CA ASP A 145 9.08 17.78 -13.72
C ASP A 145 9.46 18.13 -12.27
N GLY A 146 9.30 17.18 -11.35
CA GLY A 146 9.83 17.28 -9.99
C GLY A 146 11.36 17.09 -9.94
N ILE A 147 12.03 17.68 -8.95
CA ILE A 147 13.50 17.62 -8.82
C ILE A 147 13.99 16.38 -8.05
N LEU A 148 13.14 15.73 -7.28
CA LEU A 148 13.52 14.57 -6.48
C LEU A 148 13.15 13.27 -7.20
N SER A 149 14.04 12.28 -7.10
CA SER A 149 13.69 10.91 -7.47
C SER A 149 12.64 10.32 -6.51
N VAL A 150 12.00 9.21 -6.89
CA VAL A 150 11.10 8.46 -5.99
C VAL A 150 11.83 8.08 -4.70
N ASP A 151 13.06 7.63 -4.78
CA ASP A 151 13.86 7.27 -3.60
C ASP A 151 14.14 8.46 -2.68
N ASP A 152 14.46 9.63 -3.26
CA ASP A 152 14.79 10.81 -2.48
C ASP A 152 13.56 11.42 -1.81
N ILE A 153 12.42 11.48 -2.51
CA ILE A 153 11.19 11.98 -1.92
C ILE A 153 10.64 11.01 -0.84
N THR A 154 10.83 9.71 -1.02
CA THR A 154 10.51 8.69 -0.01
C THR A 154 11.35 8.88 1.26
N LYS A 155 12.66 9.07 1.12
CA LYS A 155 13.54 9.38 2.27
C LYS A 155 13.15 10.69 2.95
N TYR A 156 12.79 11.71 2.17
CA TYR A 156 12.30 12.98 2.69
C TYR A 156 11.01 12.80 3.49
N ALA A 157 10.05 12.05 2.96
CA ALA A 157 8.77 11.77 3.60
C ALA A 157 8.95 11.05 4.95
N ILE A 158 9.77 10.00 4.98
CA ILE A 158 10.11 9.27 6.22
C ILE A 158 10.74 10.21 7.26
N LYS A 159 11.73 11.01 6.85
CA LYS A 159 12.44 11.94 7.74
C LYS A 159 11.50 13.00 8.33
N ASN A 160 10.44 13.36 7.62
CA ASN A 160 9.47 14.37 8.04
C ASN A 160 8.16 13.76 8.59
N ASN A 161 8.19 12.49 9.00
CA ASN A 161 7.09 11.79 9.67
C ASN A 161 5.79 11.73 8.86
N LEU A 162 5.88 11.63 7.54
CA LEU A 162 4.73 11.23 6.73
C LEU A 162 4.50 9.72 6.91
N ASP A 163 3.25 9.31 6.98
CA ASP A 163 2.84 7.91 7.08
C ASP A 163 2.57 7.30 5.70
N TYR A 164 2.16 8.12 4.75
CA TYR A 164 1.91 7.72 3.37
C TYR A 164 2.21 8.84 2.37
N LEU A 165 2.49 8.45 1.13
CA LEU A 165 2.83 9.35 0.03
C LEU A 165 2.25 8.81 -1.27
N PHE A 166 1.51 9.64 -2.00
CA PHE A 166 1.12 9.35 -3.38
C PHE A 166 2.13 9.93 -4.35
N ILE A 167 2.57 9.14 -5.33
CA ILE A 167 3.39 9.63 -6.45
C ILE A 167 2.45 9.91 -7.61
N THR A 168 2.40 11.17 -8.07
CA THR A 168 1.39 11.65 -9.02
C THR A 168 2.00 12.42 -10.18
N ASP A 169 3.06 11.89 -10.77
CA ASP A 169 3.73 12.52 -11.91
C ASP A 169 2.78 12.82 -13.09
N HIS A 170 3.01 13.94 -13.78
CA HIS A 170 2.19 14.41 -14.90
C HIS A 170 2.11 13.39 -16.02
N ASN A 171 0.90 12.92 -16.32
CA ASN A 171 0.60 12.02 -17.44
C ASN A 171 1.52 10.80 -17.55
N ASN A 172 2.20 10.44 -16.47
CA ASN A 172 3.20 9.39 -16.42
C ASN A 172 2.98 8.47 -15.23
N TYR A 173 3.00 7.17 -15.48
CA TYR A 173 2.89 6.11 -14.46
C TYR A 173 3.94 5.00 -14.66
N ALA A 174 4.98 5.25 -15.45
CA ALA A 174 5.98 4.23 -15.78
C ALA A 174 6.71 3.68 -14.55
N HIS A 175 6.93 4.51 -13.53
CA HIS A 175 7.60 4.11 -12.29
C HIS A 175 6.66 3.41 -11.29
N ASN A 176 5.34 3.45 -11.47
CA ASN A 176 4.36 2.88 -10.55
C ASN A 176 4.55 1.37 -10.30
N ASP A 177 5.11 0.63 -11.27
CA ASP A 177 5.40 -0.80 -11.11
C ASP A 177 6.58 -1.07 -10.17
N THR A 178 7.45 -0.08 -9.93
CA THR A 178 8.65 -0.19 -9.07
C THR A 178 8.48 0.42 -7.69
N LEU A 179 7.35 1.09 -7.42
CA LEU A 179 7.07 1.65 -6.10
C LEU A 179 6.98 0.55 -5.05
N SER A 180 7.61 0.78 -3.91
CA SER A 180 7.57 -0.13 -2.77
C SER A 180 7.32 0.62 -1.48
N SER A 181 6.47 0.05 -0.65
CA SER A 181 6.22 0.52 0.71
C SER A 181 7.19 -0.11 1.71
N SER A 182 7.24 0.46 2.90
CA SER A 182 7.99 -0.07 4.04
C SER A 182 7.15 0.06 5.32
N LYS A 183 7.66 -0.46 6.43
CA LYS A 183 7.03 -0.28 7.75
C LYS A 183 6.89 1.20 8.16
N ASP A 184 7.71 2.08 7.61
CA ASP A 184 7.79 3.50 8.00
C ASP A 184 6.97 4.41 7.06
N LEU A 185 6.75 4.00 5.80
CA LEU A 185 6.02 4.79 4.81
C LEU A 185 5.27 3.89 3.81
N THR A 186 4.00 4.17 3.60
CA THR A 186 3.23 3.57 2.51
C THR A 186 3.32 4.46 1.28
N VAL A 187 3.96 3.96 0.21
CA VAL A 187 4.07 4.64 -1.08
C VAL A 187 2.98 4.12 -2.00
N ILE A 188 2.13 5.02 -2.46
CA ILE A 188 0.92 4.68 -3.21
C ILE A 188 1.05 5.18 -4.65
N PRO A 189 0.81 4.32 -5.65
CA PRO A 189 0.84 4.74 -7.05
C PRO A 189 -0.30 5.69 -7.39
N GLY A 190 0.00 6.65 -8.24
CA GLY A 190 -0.96 7.57 -8.80
C GLY A 190 -0.43 8.18 -10.10
N THR A 191 -1.18 9.08 -10.67
CA THR A 191 -0.81 9.88 -11.84
C THR A 191 -1.66 11.12 -11.83
N GLU A 192 -1.07 12.27 -12.01
CA GLU A 192 -1.84 13.46 -12.32
C GLU A 192 -2.11 13.50 -13.83
N TRP A 193 -3.36 13.24 -14.21
CA TRP A 193 -3.81 13.53 -15.56
C TRP A 193 -3.85 15.03 -15.77
N THR A 194 -2.96 15.53 -16.62
CA THR A 194 -2.72 16.96 -16.85
C THR A 194 -3.21 17.38 -18.22
N HIS A 195 -4.03 18.44 -18.24
CA HIS A 195 -4.56 19.04 -19.44
C HIS A 195 -4.64 20.56 -19.28
N PHE A 196 -4.57 21.32 -20.39
CA PHE A 196 -4.64 22.80 -20.41
C PHE A 196 -5.94 23.39 -19.80
N ASN A 197 -6.97 22.59 -19.63
CA ASN A 197 -8.27 22.96 -19.07
C ASN A 197 -8.53 22.36 -17.70
N GLY A 198 -7.49 21.93 -16.99
CA GLY A 198 -7.58 21.43 -15.63
C GLY A 198 -6.97 20.04 -15.46
N HIS A 199 -6.63 19.73 -14.22
CA HIS A 199 -5.90 18.53 -13.83
C HIS A 199 -6.73 17.63 -12.93
N ALA A 200 -6.43 16.33 -12.93
CA ALA A 200 -7.08 15.36 -12.05
C ALA A 200 -6.11 14.26 -11.63
N ASN A 201 -6.02 13.98 -10.34
CA ASN A 201 -5.28 12.83 -9.84
C ASN A 201 -6.10 11.54 -10.02
N MET A 202 -5.43 10.50 -10.48
CA MET A 202 -5.91 9.13 -10.56
C MET A 202 -5.11 8.30 -9.55
N LEU A 203 -5.68 8.03 -8.39
CA LEU A 203 -4.96 7.55 -7.21
C LEU A 203 -5.19 6.06 -6.95
N GLY A 204 -4.15 5.38 -6.47
CA GLY A 204 -4.24 4.03 -5.92
C GLY A 204 -4.06 2.91 -6.94
N VAL A 205 -3.76 3.22 -8.20
CA VAL A 205 -3.58 2.21 -9.24
C VAL A 205 -2.30 2.42 -10.03
N LYS A 206 -1.67 1.33 -10.42
CA LYS A 206 -0.43 1.38 -11.18
C LYS A 206 -0.63 1.89 -12.61
N ARG A 207 -1.75 1.55 -13.23
CA ARG A 207 -2.09 1.90 -14.62
C ARG A 207 -3.52 2.40 -14.70
N PRO A 208 -3.76 3.71 -14.49
CA PRO A 208 -5.10 4.24 -14.43
C PRO A 208 -5.83 4.18 -15.78
N PHE A 209 -5.10 4.27 -16.90
CA PHE A 209 -5.66 4.21 -18.25
C PHE A 209 -4.73 3.44 -19.19
N LEU A 210 -5.31 2.94 -20.28
CA LEU A 210 -4.56 2.32 -21.38
C LEU A 210 -4.48 3.29 -22.57
N GLY A 211 -3.39 3.20 -23.34
CA GLY A 211 -3.17 4.02 -24.52
C GLY A 211 -2.67 5.43 -24.16
N THR A 212 -3.26 6.46 -24.80
CA THR A 212 -2.79 7.83 -24.63
C THR A 212 -3.52 8.57 -23.49
N TYR A 213 -2.87 9.59 -22.95
CA TYR A 213 -3.43 10.47 -21.89
C TYR A 213 -4.25 11.66 -22.45
N TYR A 214 -4.03 12.09 -23.70
CA TYR A 214 -4.66 13.30 -24.23
C TYR A 214 -6.19 13.13 -24.38
N ALA A 215 -6.86 14.27 -24.28
CA ALA A 215 -8.27 14.43 -24.59
C ALA A 215 -8.47 15.80 -25.27
N ASN A 216 -9.33 15.88 -26.28
CA ASN A 216 -9.54 17.10 -27.06
C ASN A 216 -10.95 17.68 -26.87
N ASN A 217 -11.84 16.95 -26.22
CA ASN A 217 -13.21 17.34 -25.94
C ASN A 217 -13.74 16.66 -24.68
N ILE A 218 -14.88 17.14 -24.20
CA ILE A 218 -15.47 16.66 -22.93
C ILE A 218 -15.78 15.16 -22.94
N LYS A 219 -16.17 14.59 -24.06
CA LYS A 219 -16.47 13.16 -24.17
C LYS A 219 -15.20 12.32 -23.91
N GLU A 220 -14.08 12.70 -24.51
CA GLU A 220 -12.79 12.03 -24.30
C GLU A 220 -12.29 12.17 -22.84
N VAL A 221 -12.56 13.33 -22.19
CA VAL A 221 -12.30 13.52 -20.75
C VAL A 221 -13.15 12.57 -19.93
N GLN A 222 -14.45 12.49 -20.20
CA GLN A 222 -15.36 11.55 -19.52
C GLN A 222 -14.87 10.11 -19.66
N GLU A 223 -14.49 9.68 -20.87
CA GLU A 223 -13.95 8.35 -21.14
C GLU A 223 -12.66 8.10 -20.37
N ARG A 224 -11.76 9.09 -20.28
CA ARG A 224 -10.48 8.99 -19.56
C ARG A 224 -10.70 8.79 -18.06
N LEU A 225 -11.52 9.64 -17.44
CA LEU A 225 -11.83 9.54 -16.01
C LEU A 225 -12.61 8.26 -15.68
N ALA A 226 -13.56 7.87 -16.54
CA ALA A 226 -14.30 6.62 -16.38
C ALA A 226 -13.37 5.38 -16.46
N ASN A 227 -12.40 5.37 -17.38
CA ASN A 227 -11.42 4.29 -17.47
C ASN A 227 -10.60 4.15 -16.18
N ALA A 228 -10.15 5.27 -15.60
CA ALA A 228 -9.42 5.25 -14.34
C ALA A 228 -10.28 4.67 -13.20
N ARG A 229 -11.54 5.12 -13.07
CA ARG A 229 -12.47 4.61 -12.06
C ARG A 229 -12.82 3.13 -12.26
N ASN A 230 -12.98 2.69 -13.49
CA ASN A 230 -13.21 1.27 -13.83
C ASN A 230 -11.98 0.39 -13.50
N ASN A 231 -10.79 0.98 -13.47
CA ASN A 231 -9.57 0.34 -12.99
C ASN A 231 -9.38 0.48 -11.46
N ASN A 232 -10.42 0.92 -10.73
CA ASN A 232 -10.45 1.16 -9.28
C ASN A 232 -9.57 2.33 -8.79
N ALA A 233 -9.20 3.27 -9.65
CA ALA A 233 -8.60 4.52 -9.21
C ALA A 233 -9.63 5.42 -8.51
N LEU A 234 -9.21 6.13 -7.46
CA LEU A 234 -9.95 7.29 -6.98
C LEU A 234 -9.57 8.51 -7.83
N VAL A 235 -10.57 9.18 -8.38
CA VAL A 235 -10.36 10.36 -9.21
C VAL A 235 -10.60 11.61 -8.36
N SER A 236 -9.58 12.46 -8.24
CA SER A 236 -9.67 13.80 -7.62
C SER A 236 -9.53 14.88 -8.69
N ILE A 237 -10.39 15.90 -8.65
CA ILE A 237 -10.11 17.12 -9.40
C ILE A 237 -9.16 17.98 -8.58
N ASN A 238 -8.02 18.36 -9.18
CA ASN A 238 -6.93 19.06 -8.51
C ASN A 238 -7.08 20.57 -8.64
N HIS A 239 -6.69 21.30 -7.56
CA HIS A 239 -6.60 22.79 -7.50
C HIS A 239 -7.60 23.52 -8.45
N PRO A 240 -8.91 23.19 -8.39
CA PRO A 240 -9.88 23.50 -9.47
C PRO A 240 -10.12 24.97 -9.72
N PHE A 241 -9.77 25.83 -8.76
CA PHE A 241 -9.93 27.30 -8.84
C PHE A 241 -8.60 28.03 -9.03
N ASP A 242 -7.49 27.30 -9.21
CA ASP A 242 -6.17 27.92 -9.45
C ASP A 242 -6.22 28.76 -10.75
N LYS A 243 -5.65 29.96 -10.70
CA LYS A 243 -5.73 30.92 -11.83
C LYS A 243 -4.93 30.48 -13.05
N SER A 244 -3.87 29.71 -12.85
CA SER A 244 -2.99 29.22 -13.92
C SER A 244 -3.56 27.99 -14.63
N CYS A 245 -4.20 27.09 -13.89
CA CYS A 245 -4.71 25.82 -14.41
C CYS A 245 -6.07 25.41 -13.80
N PRO A 246 -7.11 26.30 -13.91
CA PRO A 246 -8.41 26.02 -13.34
C PRO A 246 -9.13 24.88 -14.06
N TRP A 247 -10.03 24.17 -13.34
CA TRP A 247 -10.89 23.17 -13.93
C TRP A 247 -11.99 23.79 -14.81
N LYS A 248 -11.82 23.74 -16.13
CA LYS A 248 -12.72 24.35 -17.12
C LYS A 248 -13.71 23.37 -17.74
N TRP A 249 -13.62 22.08 -17.41
CA TRP A 249 -14.49 21.06 -18.00
C TRP A 249 -15.90 21.02 -17.41
N GLY A 250 -16.14 21.70 -16.27
CA GLY A 250 -17.39 21.68 -15.52
C GLY A 250 -17.47 20.51 -14.54
N PHE A 251 -17.90 20.79 -13.31
CA PHE A 251 -18.01 19.79 -12.23
C PHE A 251 -19.23 18.86 -12.39
N ASP A 252 -20.19 19.27 -13.17
CA ASP A 252 -21.43 18.55 -13.48
C ASP A 252 -21.32 17.65 -14.74
N LYS A 253 -20.23 17.78 -15.47
CA LYS A 253 -20.01 17.08 -16.74
C LYS A 253 -19.12 15.86 -16.63
N VAL A 254 -18.51 15.64 -15.50
CA VAL A 254 -17.57 14.52 -15.26
C VAL A 254 -17.87 13.84 -13.94
N GLU A 255 -17.52 12.56 -13.87
CA GLU A 255 -17.58 11.77 -12.65
C GLU A 255 -16.22 11.80 -11.95
N TYR A 256 -16.23 12.17 -10.66
CA TYR A 256 -15.06 12.18 -9.79
C TYR A 256 -15.45 11.79 -8.36
N ASP A 257 -14.49 11.32 -7.59
CA ASP A 257 -14.70 10.81 -6.24
C ASP A 257 -14.30 11.81 -5.16
N LEU A 258 -13.33 12.68 -5.44
CA LEU A 258 -12.67 13.58 -4.49
C LEU A 258 -12.50 14.97 -5.10
N ILE A 259 -12.23 15.93 -4.23
CA ILE A 259 -11.78 17.28 -4.62
C ILE A 259 -10.52 17.65 -3.82
N GLU A 260 -9.52 18.19 -4.49
CA GLU A 260 -8.37 18.80 -3.83
C GLU A 260 -8.77 20.21 -3.39
N ILE A 261 -8.98 20.34 -2.08
CA ILE A 261 -9.49 21.58 -1.49
C ILE A 261 -8.39 22.59 -1.16
N TRP A 262 -7.16 22.09 -1.04
CA TRP A 262 -5.99 22.87 -0.69
C TRP A 262 -4.75 22.31 -1.40
N ASN A 263 -4.06 23.18 -2.17
CA ASN A 263 -2.90 22.82 -2.97
C ASN A 263 -1.71 23.74 -2.63
N GLY A 264 -0.63 23.15 -2.07
CA GLY A 264 0.57 23.88 -1.68
C GLY A 264 0.34 24.99 -0.66
N ILE A 265 0.97 26.14 -0.84
CA ILE A 265 0.75 27.31 0.02
C ILE A 265 -0.69 27.81 -0.18
N MET A 266 -1.40 28.06 0.95
CA MET A 266 -2.78 28.53 0.91
C MET A 266 -2.92 29.80 0.08
N LYS A 267 -3.76 29.76 -0.92
CA LYS A 267 -4.08 30.83 -1.88
C LYS A 267 -5.56 31.23 -1.77
N GLN A 268 -5.90 32.36 -2.36
CA GLN A 268 -7.30 32.80 -2.47
C GLN A 268 -8.16 31.77 -3.23
N SER A 269 -7.57 31.08 -4.23
CA SER A 269 -8.24 30.02 -4.98
C SER A 269 -8.63 28.82 -4.11
N ASP A 270 -7.83 28.47 -3.10
CA ASP A 270 -8.15 27.40 -2.17
C ASP A 270 -9.34 27.80 -1.26
N MET A 271 -9.39 29.05 -0.83
CA MET A 271 -10.53 29.58 -0.08
C MET A 271 -11.80 29.61 -0.93
N GLU A 272 -11.70 29.88 -2.22
CA GLU A 272 -12.83 29.78 -3.18
C GLU A 272 -13.28 28.32 -3.33
N CYS A 273 -12.33 27.37 -3.36
CA CYS A 273 -12.64 25.94 -3.37
C CYS A 273 -13.36 25.51 -2.09
N VAL A 274 -12.89 25.96 -0.92
CA VAL A 274 -13.54 25.70 0.38
C VAL A 274 -14.98 26.22 0.36
N ALA A 275 -15.21 27.46 -0.09
CA ALA A 275 -16.55 28.05 -0.16
C ALA A 275 -17.46 27.26 -1.11
N TRP A 276 -16.97 26.90 -2.29
CA TRP A 276 -17.71 26.07 -3.25
C TRP A 276 -18.03 24.69 -2.66
N TRP A 277 -17.09 24.05 -1.99
CA TRP A 277 -17.31 22.75 -1.35
C TRP A 277 -18.35 22.82 -0.24
N GLN A 278 -18.35 23.88 0.59
CA GLN A 278 -19.40 24.13 1.59
C GLN A 278 -20.79 24.21 0.97
N ASP A 279 -20.91 24.90 -0.18
CA ASP A 279 -22.15 24.97 -0.94
C ASP A 279 -22.63 23.61 -1.45
N ILE A 280 -21.70 22.75 -1.87
CA ILE A 280 -21.99 21.36 -2.29
C ILE A 280 -22.53 20.54 -1.12
N LEU A 281 -21.90 20.64 0.04
CA LEU A 281 -22.35 19.97 1.27
C LEU A 281 -23.73 20.48 1.72
N ALA A 282 -23.96 21.79 1.69
CA ALA A 282 -25.22 22.41 2.05
C ALA A 282 -26.39 21.94 1.16
N LYS A 283 -26.10 21.56 -0.09
CA LYS A 283 -27.03 20.95 -1.05
C LYS A 283 -27.21 19.44 -0.86
N GLY A 284 -26.59 18.86 0.19
CA GLY A 284 -26.72 17.44 0.55
C GLY A 284 -25.80 16.48 -0.22
N ARG A 285 -24.90 16.96 -1.07
CA ARG A 285 -23.92 16.10 -1.75
C ARG A 285 -22.72 15.90 -0.85
N ARG A 286 -22.43 14.66 -0.48
CA ARG A 286 -21.18 14.28 0.20
C ARG A 286 -20.05 14.21 -0.84
N LEU A 287 -19.01 15.00 -0.65
CA LEU A 287 -17.83 15.02 -1.49
C LEU A 287 -16.60 15.00 -0.56
N PRO A 288 -15.87 13.89 -0.49
CA PRO A 288 -14.65 13.80 0.28
C PRO A 288 -13.56 14.73 -0.26
N ILE A 289 -12.71 15.20 0.67
CA ILE A 289 -11.65 16.16 0.37
C ILE A 289 -10.27 15.57 0.60
N ILE A 290 -9.32 16.05 -0.19
CA ILE A 290 -7.88 15.88 0.01
C ILE A 290 -7.19 17.24 -0.11
N GLY A 291 -5.94 17.30 0.33
CA GLY A 291 -5.02 18.39 0.07
C GLY A 291 -3.63 17.84 -0.16
N GLY A 292 -2.90 18.39 -1.09
CA GLY A 292 -1.57 17.95 -1.46
C GLY A 292 -0.61 19.10 -1.66
N SER A 293 0.68 18.83 -1.52
CA SER A 293 1.70 19.85 -1.64
C SER A 293 1.92 20.32 -3.06
N ASP A 294 1.62 19.49 -4.03
CA ASP A 294 1.96 19.69 -5.45
C ASP A 294 3.45 20.02 -5.60
N PHE A 295 4.25 19.26 -4.85
CA PHE A 295 5.69 19.50 -4.73
C PHE A 295 6.40 19.19 -6.04
N HIS A 296 7.08 20.17 -6.58
CA HIS A 296 7.99 20.05 -7.72
C HIS A 296 9.42 20.35 -7.30
N SER A 297 9.62 21.42 -6.52
CA SER A 297 10.93 21.86 -6.06
C SER A 297 10.86 22.67 -4.79
N PHE A 298 11.96 22.76 -4.05
CA PHE A 298 12.06 23.58 -2.83
C PHE A 298 11.98 25.10 -3.10
N ASN A 299 12.15 25.53 -4.34
CA ASN A 299 12.09 26.94 -4.72
C ASN A 299 10.66 27.49 -4.72
N ASN A 300 9.65 26.63 -4.75
CA ASN A 300 8.24 27.05 -4.78
C ASN A 300 7.65 27.24 -3.37
N PHE A 301 8.46 27.17 -2.32
CA PHE A 301 8.04 27.21 -0.92
C PHE A 301 7.03 26.12 -0.54
N SER A 302 6.75 25.18 -1.43
CA SER A 302 5.96 23.97 -1.17
C SER A 302 6.89 22.88 -0.64
N LEU A 303 6.46 22.20 0.40
CA LEU A 303 7.18 21.08 0.99
C LEU A 303 6.28 19.84 0.97
N PRO A 304 6.81 18.64 0.69
CA PRO A 304 6.02 17.43 0.81
C PRO A 304 5.38 17.31 2.19
N GLY A 305 4.05 17.08 2.21
CA GLY A 305 3.26 17.07 3.44
C GLY A 305 2.79 18.45 3.94
N ALA A 306 2.88 19.49 3.10
CA ALA A 306 2.39 20.83 3.40
C ALA A 306 1.58 21.40 2.22
N PRO A 307 0.21 21.23 2.20
CA PRO A 307 -0.61 20.68 3.26
C PRO A 307 -0.52 19.15 3.35
N ALA A 308 -0.89 18.62 4.53
CA ALA A 308 -1.04 17.20 4.76
C ALA A 308 -2.52 16.80 4.74
N THR A 309 -2.83 15.71 4.06
CA THR A 309 -4.11 15.02 4.21
C THR A 309 -4.00 14.04 5.39
N CYS A 310 -4.79 14.28 6.42
CA CYS A 310 -4.87 13.45 7.61
C CYS A 310 -6.07 12.51 7.49
N ILE A 311 -5.89 11.22 7.78
CA ILE A 311 -6.95 10.21 7.64
C ILE A 311 -7.06 9.32 8.86
N TYR A 312 -8.28 8.89 9.18
CA TYR A 312 -8.52 7.81 10.15
C TYR A 312 -8.65 6.49 9.38
N SER A 313 -7.55 5.78 9.25
CA SER A 313 -7.47 4.49 8.54
C SER A 313 -7.56 3.30 9.50
N MET A 314 -7.92 2.11 8.99
CA MET A 314 -7.94 0.87 9.76
C MET A 314 -6.56 0.17 9.80
N SER A 315 -5.66 0.52 8.91
CA SER A 315 -4.26 0.07 8.87
C SER A 315 -3.40 1.02 8.05
N ARG A 316 -2.10 0.74 7.95
CA ARG A 316 -1.19 1.44 7.03
C ARG A 316 -1.25 0.90 5.59
N GLY A 317 -2.05 -0.12 5.33
CA GLY A 317 -2.19 -0.69 3.99
C GLY A 317 -2.84 0.28 2.99
N GLN A 318 -2.40 0.23 1.73
CA GLN A 318 -2.94 1.07 0.66
C GLN A 318 -4.46 0.96 0.55
N SER A 319 -5.00 -0.25 0.65
CA SER A 319 -6.44 -0.52 0.56
C SER A 319 -7.25 0.22 1.61
N ASP A 320 -6.77 0.25 2.87
CA ASP A 320 -7.46 0.93 3.97
C ASP A 320 -7.28 2.45 3.90
N ILE A 321 -6.12 2.94 3.43
CA ILE A 321 -5.86 4.37 3.18
C ILE A 321 -6.83 4.90 2.12
N LEU A 322 -6.91 4.23 0.97
CA LEU A 322 -7.83 4.62 -0.13
C LEU A 322 -9.30 4.57 0.31
N ARG A 323 -9.67 3.55 1.09
CA ARG A 323 -11.01 3.44 1.64
C ARG A 323 -11.33 4.59 2.58
N ALA A 324 -10.42 4.94 3.51
CA ALA A 324 -10.60 6.05 4.43
C ALA A 324 -10.80 7.38 3.69
N ILE A 325 -10.01 7.65 2.65
CA ILE A 325 -10.14 8.84 1.81
C ILE A 325 -11.51 8.83 1.10
N LYS A 326 -11.87 7.73 0.45
CA LYS A 326 -13.13 7.58 -0.29
C LYS A 326 -14.38 7.77 0.59
N GLU A 327 -14.32 7.29 1.82
CA GLU A 327 -15.40 7.40 2.80
C GLU A 327 -15.47 8.76 3.50
N GLY A 328 -14.50 9.65 3.23
CA GLY A 328 -14.44 10.98 3.82
C GLY A 328 -13.98 10.97 5.28
N HIS A 329 -13.21 9.95 5.68
CA HIS A 329 -12.54 9.91 6.97
C HIS A 329 -11.23 10.72 6.95
N SER A 330 -11.25 11.86 6.27
CA SER A 330 -10.12 12.74 6.04
C SER A 330 -10.40 14.18 6.46
N PHE A 331 -9.34 14.88 6.81
CA PHE A 331 -9.29 16.33 6.94
C PHE A 331 -7.92 16.82 6.45
N VAL A 332 -7.82 18.11 6.13
CA VAL A 332 -6.59 18.71 5.63
C VAL A 332 -6.00 19.61 6.70
N SER A 333 -4.72 19.42 7.01
CA SER A 333 -3.95 20.25 7.93
C SER A 333 -2.86 21.02 7.18
N TYR A 334 -2.42 22.15 7.73
CA TYR A 334 -1.38 22.98 7.15
C TYR A 334 -0.09 22.20 6.83
N GLN A 335 0.26 21.25 7.70
CA GLN A 335 1.43 20.38 7.57
C GLN A 335 1.31 19.17 8.48
N VAL A 336 2.24 18.21 8.37
CA VAL A 336 2.24 16.97 9.17
C VAL A 336 2.17 17.24 10.68
N ASP A 337 2.89 18.25 11.19
CA ASP A 337 2.87 18.65 12.61
C ASP A 337 1.83 19.74 12.89
N GLY A 338 0.95 20.03 11.96
CA GLY A 338 -0.13 20.98 12.13
C GLY A 338 -1.22 20.50 13.09
N PRO A 339 -2.16 21.37 13.45
CA PRO A 339 -3.25 21.03 14.34
C PRO A 339 -4.11 19.91 13.76
N VAL A 340 -4.53 19.00 14.62
CA VAL A 340 -5.41 17.85 14.34
C VAL A 340 -6.70 17.95 15.12
#